data_0f3559399522b0066a4f380ca60337c0
#
_entry.id   0f3559399522b0066a4f380ca60337c0
#
_cell.length_a   1.000
_cell.length_b   1.000
_cell.length_c   1.000
_cell.angle_alpha   90.00
_cell.angle_beta   90.00
_cell.angle_gamma   90.00
#
_symmetry.space_group_name_H-M   'P 1'
#
loop_
_entity.id
_entity.type
_entity.pdbx_description
1 polymer ?
#
loop_
_entity_poly.entity_id
_entity_poly.type
_entity_poly.pdbx_seq_one_letter_code
_entity_poly.pdbx_strand_id
1 'polypeptide(L)'
;LHISSDYWHERMVSLGERVPRLAPVGEPAMGFLCQSGTEAVEGAIKLARYVTGRTRFIGFLGGFHGRSMGSLAFTSSKYTQQAGFAPTMPGVTHVPYPNNYRPLFAGDDQGRAVLDYIRMLFERSVPPKEVAAILVEPLQGEGGYLLPPPGFLPGLRELCDEHGILLIFDEVQSGVGRTGRMFACEHEGVAPDIMTLAKGLGSGLPIGAVVAKRRLMSKWKRGAHGNTYGGNPIACAAANATLDLVESRYSANAAEVGEHFVDRLRALARDYDCIGEVRGRGLMIGMEIVEADGSPARGLWDALVTRAFHNGLLLLSCGTSTVRFMPPLSASAGEVDEAMGYLRAALDEALAMARA
;
A
#
# COMPACT_ATOMS: atom_id res chain seq x y z
N LEU A 1 0.82 0.38 33.45
CA LEU A 1 0.65 1.42 32.42
C LEU A 1 -0.28 1.00 31.28
N HIS A 2 -0.38 -0.30 31.01
CA HIS A 2 -1.21 -0.84 29.96
C HIS A 2 -1.94 -2.09 30.48
N ILE A 3 -3.25 -2.10 30.37
CA ILE A 3 -4.14 -3.17 30.84
C ILE A 3 -4.96 -3.69 29.66
N SER A 4 -4.30 -3.95 28.52
CA SER A 4 -4.98 -4.39 27.30
C SER A 4 -6.09 -3.40 26.86
N SER A 5 -7.00 -3.84 26.00
CA SER A 5 -8.20 -3.08 25.60
C SER A 5 -9.36 -3.19 26.60
N ASP A 6 -9.13 -3.83 27.76
CA ASP A 6 -10.17 -3.99 28.79
C ASP A 6 -10.48 -2.68 29.51
N TYR A 7 -9.50 -1.79 29.60
CA TYR A 7 -9.63 -0.46 30.18
C TYR A 7 -9.10 0.62 29.24
N TRP A 8 -9.74 1.74 29.23
CA TRP A 8 -9.38 2.86 28.37
C TRP A 8 -8.41 3.81 29.06
N HIS A 9 -7.58 4.46 28.26
CA HIS A 9 -6.75 5.58 28.68
C HIS A 9 -6.83 6.70 27.65
N GLU A 10 -6.51 7.91 28.08
CA GLU A 10 -6.68 9.14 27.30
C GLU A 10 -6.08 9.07 25.87
N ARG A 11 -4.84 8.56 25.75
CA ARG A 11 -4.12 8.51 24.45
C ARG A 11 -4.78 7.54 23.48
N MET A 12 -5.31 6.42 23.98
CA MET A 12 -6.04 5.44 23.16
C MET A 12 -7.38 6.01 22.70
N VAL A 13 -8.11 6.68 23.60
CA VAL A 13 -9.41 7.30 23.27
C VAL A 13 -9.20 8.40 22.22
N SER A 14 -8.24 9.30 22.44
CA SER A 14 -7.90 10.38 21.50
C SER A 14 -7.59 9.83 20.09
N LEU A 15 -6.74 8.80 19.99
CA LEU A 15 -6.39 8.20 18.70
C LEU A 15 -7.59 7.44 18.10
N GLY A 16 -8.33 6.71 18.94
CA GLY A 16 -9.51 5.93 18.54
C GLY A 16 -10.66 6.78 18.00
N GLU A 17 -10.75 8.05 18.40
CA GLU A 17 -11.68 9.03 17.84
C GLU A 17 -11.12 9.71 16.59
N ARG A 18 -9.82 10.02 16.60
CA ARG A 18 -9.17 10.78 15.53
C ARG A 18 -9.05 9.98 14.22
N VAL A 19 -8.52 8.76 14.29
CA VAL A 19 -8.28 7.93 13.10
C VAL A 19 -9.58 7.66 12.32
N PRO A 20 -10.70 7.24 12.96
CA PRO A 20 -11.97 7.10 12.26
C PRO A 20 -12.53 8.40 11.68
N ARG A 21 -12.29 9.54 12.34
CA ARG A 21 -12.73 10.85 11.83
C ARG A 21 -11.99 11.25 10.56
N LEU A 22 -10.71 10.90 10.45
CA LEU A 22 -9.88 11.18 9.27
C LEU A 22 -10.17 10.25 8.10
N ALA A 23 -10.59 9.01 8.37
CA ALA A 23 -10.75 7.98 7.35
C ALA A 23 -11.91 8.28 6.38
N PRO A 24 -11.66 8.35 5.06
CA PRO A 24 -12.66 8.72 4.06
C PRO A 24 -13.56 7.53 3.68
N VAL A 25 -14.25 6.93 4.64
CA VAL A 25 -15.16 5.78 4.39
C VAL A 25 -16.58 6.18 3.98
N GLY A 26 -16.83 7.47 3.78
CA GLY A 26 -18.10 8.00 3.25
C GLY A 26 -19.27 8.06 4.24
N GLU A 27 -19.12 7.56 5.47
CA GLU A 27 -20.10 7.59 6.56
C GLU A 27 -19.38 7.54 7.91
N PRO A 28 -20.09 7.71 9.05
CA PRO A 28 -19.46 7.59 10.36
C PRO A 28 -18.67 6.28 10.52
N ALA A 29 -17.44 6.40 10.94
CA ALA A 29 -16.51 5.29 11.09
C ALA A 29 -16.33 4.85 12.55
N MET A 30 -15.78 3.65 12.72
CA MET A 30 -15.21 3.12 13.96
C MET A 30 -13.85 2.50 13.68
N GLY A 31 -12.96 2.52 14.68
CA GLY A 31 -11.61 1.94 14.57
C GLY A 31 -11.37 0.85 15.60
N PHE A 32 -10.47 -0.06 15.25
CA PHE A 32 -9.86 -1.05 16.14
C PHE A 32 -8.34 -0.92 16.03
N LEU A 33 -7.65 -0.73 17.16
CA LEU A 33 -6.20 -0.54 17.20
C LEU A 33 -5.49 -1.89 17.39
N CYS A 34 -4.38 -2.07 16.69
CA CYS A 34 -3.51 -3.24 16.74
C CYS A 34 -2.03 -2.81 16.70
N GLN A 35 -1.08 -3.75 16.53
CA GLN A 35 0.35 -3.43 16.58
C GLN A 35 1.04 -3.42 15.23
N SER A 36 0.41 -3.92 14.18
CA SER A 36 1.07 -4.08 12.88
C SER A 36 0.09 -4.04 11.71
N GLY A 37 0.63 -3.86 10.48
CA GLY A 37 -0.16 -3.93 9.26
C GLY A 37 -0.76 -5.32 9.03
N THR A 38 -0.02 -6.39 9.35
CA THR A 38 -0.55 -7.74 9.20
C THR A 38 -1.75 -7.98 10.12
N GLU A 39 -1.70 -7.51 11.37
CA GLU A 39 -2.86 -7.60 12.28
C GLU A 39 -4.03 -6.75 11.83
N ALA A 40 -3.77 -5.57 11.25
CA ALA A 40 -4.82 -4.75 10.68
C ALA A 40 -5.51 -5.48 9.51
N VAL A 41 -4.75 -6.11 8.62
CA VAL A 41 -5.29 -6.90 7.51
C VAL A 41 -6.06 -8.12 8.02
N GLU A 42 -5.54 -8.86 9.01
CA GLU A 42 -6.25 -9.98 9.65
C GLU A 42 -7.59 -9.51 10.26
N GLY A 43 -7.59 -8.36 10.92
CA GLY A 43 -8.79 -7.73 11.45
C GLY A 43 -9.81 -7.39 10.37
N ALA A 44 -9.36 -6.82 9.24
CA ALA A 44 -10.21 -6.48 8.11
C ALA A 44 -10.84 -7.74 7.47
N ILE A 45 -10.04 -8.80 7.26
CA ILE A 45 -10.50 -10.10 6.76
C ILE A 45 -11.57 -10.70 7.69
N LYS A 46 -11.28 -10.72 8.99
CA LYS A 46 -12.21 -11.25 10.00
C LYS A 46 -13.52 -10.45 10.04
N LEU A 47 -13.42 -9.12 9.98
CA LEU A 47 -14.60 -8.25 9.94
C LEU A 47 -15.44 -8.53 8.70
N ALA A 48 -14.82 -8.57 7.52
CA ALA A 48 -15.53 -8.83 6.27
C ALA A 48 -16.27 -10.16 6.30
N ARG A 49 -15.63 -11.25 6.74
CA ARG A 49 -16.28 -12.55 6.92
C ARG A 49 -17.42 -12.51 7.92
N TYR A 50 -17.19 -11.87 9.05
CA TYR A 50 -18.17 -11.84 10.16
C TYR A 50 -19.46 -11.11 9.77
N VAL A 51 -19.36 -10.00 9.04
CA VAL A 51 -20.52 -9.16 8.72
C VAL A 51 -21.27 -9.62 7.47
N THR A 52 -20.59 -10.32 6.56
CA THR A 52 -21.19 -10.80 5.31
C THR A 52 -21.63 -12.26 5.37
N GLY A 53 -21.01 -13.07 6.23
CA GLY A 53 -21.16 -14.53 6.24
C GLY A 53 -20.51 -15.21 5.03
N ARG A 54 -19.80 -14.47 4.16
CA ARG A 54 -19.18 -14.96 2.95
C ARG A 54 -17.72 -15.37 3.23
N THR A 55 -17.16 -16.27 2.44
CA THR A 55 -15.83 -16.87 2.73
C THR A 55 -14.77 -16.61 1.68
N ARG A 56 -15.16 -16.21 0.47
CA ARG A 56 -14.23 -15.92 -0.62
C ARG A 56 -13.77 -14.46 -0.60
N PHE A 57 -12.63 -14.24 -1.21
CA PHE A 57 -12.02 -12.91 -1.39
C PHE A 57 -11.37 -12.80 -2.76
N ILE A 58 -11.19 -11.56 -3.21
CA ILE A 58 -10.32 -11.23 -4.33
C ILE A 58 -9.15 -10.39 -3.79
N GLY A 59 -7.92 -10.76 -4.19
CA GLY A 59 -6.68 -10.02 -3.99
C GLY A 59 -5.98 -9.78 -5.32
N PHE A 60 -4.88 -9.03 -5.31
CA PHE A 60 -4.18 -8.66 -6.53
C PHE A 60 -2.76 -9.23 -6.57
N LEU A 61 -2.34 -9.73 -7.73
CA LEU A 61 -0.94 -10.11 -7.97
C LEU A 61 -0.02 -8.90 -7.74
N GLY A 62 1.13 -9.16 -7.15
CA GLY A 62 2.06 -8.11 -6.73
C GLY A 62 1.72 -7.47 -5.38
N GLY A 63 0.55 -7.75 -4.79
CA GLY A 63 0.14 -7.20 -3.49
C GLY A 63 0.98 -7.72 -2.33
N PHE A 64 1.18 -6.86 -1.31
CA PHE A 64 1.82 -7.22 -0.05
C PHE A 64 0.97 -6.77 1.15
N HIS A 65 0.38 -7.72 1.85
CA HIS A 65 -0.59 -7.45 2.91
C HIS A 65 -0.17 -7.98 4.29
N GLY A 66 1.00 -8.59 4.37
CA GLY A 66 1.56 -9.14 5.61
C GLY A 66 2.04 -10.58 5.47
N ARG A 67 2.47 -11.16 6.59
CA ARG A 67 3.07 -12.50 6.65
C ARG A 67 2.44 -13.43 7.67
N SER A 68 1.36 -13.04 8.35
CA SER A 68 0.50 -13.98 9.08
C SER A 68 -0.38 -14.77 8.11
N MET A 69 -0.88 -15.92 8.49
CA MET A 69 -1.46 -16.90 7.55
C MET A 69 -2.66 -16.37 6.76
N GLY A 70 -3.49 -15.52 7.35
CA GLY A 70 -4.60 -14.88 6.63
C GLY A 70 -4.13 -13.78 5.68
N SER A 71 -3.28 -12.86 6.15
CA SER A 71 -2.72 -11.80 5.30
C SER A 71 -1.77 -12.34 4.22
N LEU A 72 -1.03 -13.44 4.55
CA LEU A 72 -0.15 -14.12 3.61
C LEU A 72 -0.91 -14.70 2.41
N ALA A 73 -2.15 -15.11 2.62
CA ALA A 73 -3.00 -15.61 1.53
C ALA A 73 -3.27 -14.56 0.45
N PHE A 74 -3.14 -13.26 0.75
CA PHE A 74 -3.26 -12.15 -0.21
C PHE A 74 -1.91 -11.65 -0.72
N THR A 75 -0.83 -11.91 0.03
CA THR A 75 0.52 -11.46 -0.34
C THR A 75 1.03 -12.28 -1.52
N SER A 76 1.34 -11.63 -2.63
CA SER A 76 1.80 -12.27 -3.87
C SER A 76 2.86 -11.44 -4.61
N SER A 77 3.55 -10.54 -3.90
CA SER A 77 4.60 -9.70 -4.48
C SER A 77 5.87 -10.48 -4.85
N LYS A 78 6.19 -11.55 -4.09
CA LYS A 78 7.32 -12.46 -4.38
C LYS A 78 6.97 -13.87 -3.92
N TYR A 79 7.20 -14.88 -4.77
CA TYR A 79 6.90 -16.28 -4.43
C TYR A 79 7.61 -16.76 -3.15
N THR A 80 8.80 -16.22 -2.86
CA THR A 80 9.60 -16.55 -1.68
C THR A 80 8.91 -16.22 -0.35
N GLN A 81 7.91 -15.34 -0.38
CA GLN A 81 7.15 -14.96 0.82
C GLN A 81 6.12 -16.02 1.21
N GLN A 82 5.66 -16.82 0.25
CA GLN A 82 4.67 -17.90 0.46
C GLN A 82 5.29 -19.31 0.44
N ALA A 83 6.46 -19.46 -0.18
CA ALA A 83 7.10 -20.76 -0.37
C ALA A 83 7.34 -21.46 0.97
N GLY A 84 6.83 -22.69 1.10
CA GLY A 84 6.94 -23.51 2.29
C GLY A 84 5.89 -23.27 3.39
N PHE A 85 4.96 -22.31 3.19
CA PHE A 85 3.92 -21.98 4.17
C PHE A 85 2.51 -22.44 3.76
N ALA A 86 2.37 -23.15 2.65
CA ALA A 86 1.07 -23.68 2.26
C ALA A 86 0.60 -24.82 3.20
N PRO A 87 -0.71 -24.95 3.45
CA PRO A 87 -1.79 -24.13 2.96
C PRO A 87 -1.95 -22.82 3.76
N THR A 88 -2.12 -21.70 3.08
CA THR A 88 -2.54 -20.44 3.68
C THR A 88 -4.06 -20.40 3.89
N MET A 89 -4.62 -19.29 4.34
CA MET A 89 -6.07 -19.14 4.47
C MET A 89 -6.75 -19.41 3.10
N PRO A 90 -7.71 -20.34 3.02
CA PRO A 90 -8.39 -20.65 1.75
C PRO A 90 -9.38 -19.55 1.34
N GLY A 91 -9.72 -19.54 0.05
CA GLY A 91 -10.80 -18.72 -0.52
C GLY A 91 -10.33 -17.41 -1.14
N VAL A 92 -9.03 -17.16 -1.26
CA VAL A 92 -8.50 -15.99 -1.97
C VAL A 92 -8.27 -16.33 -3.45
N THR A 93 -8.84 -15.51 -4.33
CA THR A 93 -8.57 -15.54 -5.77
C THR A 93 -7.75 -14.32 -6.13
N HIS A 94 -6.57 -14.52 -6.73
CA HIS A 94 -5.74 -13.42 -7.20
C HIS A 94 -6.09 -13.03 -8.63
N VAL A 95 -6.16 -11.72 -8.87
CA VAL A 95 -6.32 -11.12 -10.18
C VAL A 95 -5.14 -10.20 -10.48
N PRO A 96 -4.82 -9.89 -11.73
CA PRO A 96 -3.76 -8.94 -12.05
C PRO A 96 -4.04 -7.55 -11.45
N TYR A 97 -2.99 -6.86 -10.97
CA TYR A 97 -3.08 -5.42 -10.70
C TYR A 97 -2.84 -4.68 -12.03
N PRO A 98 -3.65 -3.67 -12.39
CA PRO A 98 -3.52 -3.02 -13.68
C PRO A 98 -2.24 -2.19 -13.77
N ASN A 99 -1.50 -2.39 -14.86
CA ASN A 99 -0.25 -1.68 -15.14
C ASN A 99 -0.17 -1.36 -16.63
N ASN A 100 -0.34 -0.07 -16.99
CA ASN A 100 -0.28 0.35 -18.38
C ASN A 100 1.14 0.32 -18.96
N TYR A 101 2.17 0.44 -18.12
CA TYR A 101 3.56 0.36 -18.56
C TYR A 101 3.97 -1.09 -18.93
N ARG A 102 3.45 -2.08 -18.20
CA ARG A 102 3.66 -3.50 -18.50
C ARG A 102 2.30 -4.19 -18.62
N PRO A 103 1.61 -3.98 -19.76
CA PRO A 103 0.27 -4.49 -19.95
C PRO A 103 0.25 -6.03 -19.98
N LEU A 104 -0.70 -6.62 -19.27
CA LEU A 104 -0.96 -8.06 -19.29
C LEU A 104 -2.06 -8.42 -20.30
N PHE A 105 -3.01 -7.52 -20.52
CA PHE A 105 -4.10 -7.67 -21.45
C PHE A 105 -3.87 -6.83 -22.71
N ALA A 106 -4.47 -7.23 -23.81
CA ALA A 106 -4.48 -6.42 -25.03
C ALA A 106 -5.23 -5.10 -24.80
N GLY A 107 -4.75 -4.03 -25.44
CA GLY A 107 -5.32 -2.68 -25.34
C GLY A 107 -4.65 -1.80 -24.29
N ASP A 108 -4.95 -0.50 -24.36
CA ASP A 108 -4.26 0.54 -23.59
C ASP A 108 -4.85 0.78 -22.19
N ASP A 109 -6.10 0.37 -21.95
CA ASP A 109 -6.78 0.53 -20.66
C ASP A 109 -6.73 -0.78 -19.85
N GLN A 110 -5.63 -0.97 -19.15
CA GLN A 110 -5.46 -2.13 -18.26
C GLN A 110 -6.41 -2.09 -17.06
N GLY A 111 -6.85 -0.90 -16.62
CA GLY A 111 -7.83 -0.76 -15.56
C GLY A 111 -9.16 -1.42 -15.92
N ARG A 112 -9.70 -1.06 -17.08
CA ARG A 112 -10.90 -1.66 -17.61
C ARG A 112 -10.75 -3.16 -17.88
N ALA A 113 -9.63 -3.56 -18.47
CA ALA A 113 -9.38 -4.98 -18.78
C ALA A 113 -9.39 -5.85 -17.51
N VAL A 114 -8.83 -5.37 -16.41
CA VAL A 114 -8.86 -6.08 -15.11
C VAL A 114 -10.28 -6.13 -14.53
N LEU A 115 -11.06 -5.05 -14.62
CA LEU A 115 -12.46 -5.06 -14.18
C LEU A 115 -13.30 -6.06 -14.98
N ASP A 116 -13.13 -6.11 -16.28
CA ASP A 116 -13.82 -7.08 -17.17
C ASP A 116 -13.35 -8.51 -16.88
N TYR A 117 -12.07 -8.72 -16.55
CA TYR A 117 -11.57 -10.00 -16.08
C TYR A 117 -12.24 -10.46 -14.78
N ILE A 118 -12.43 -9.55 -13.81
CA ILE A 118 -13.14 -9.87 -12.55
C ILE A 118 -14.60 -10.25 -12.86
N ARG A 119 -15.30 -9.51 -13.75
CA ARG A 119 -16.66 -9.85 -14.17
C ARG A 119 -16.73 -11.24 -14.81
N MET A 120 -15.78 -11.55 -15.69
CA MET A 120 -15.66 -12.89 -16.28
C MET A 120 -15.48 -13.98 -15.24
N LEU A 121 -14.66 -13.74 -14.19
CA LEU A 121 -14.52 -14.68 -13.08
C LEU A 121 -15.83 -14.86 -12.31
N PHE A 122 -16.61 -13.82 -12.12
CA PHE A 122 -17.92 -13.88 -11.46
C PHE A 122 -18.93 -14.73 -12.25
N GLU A 123 -18.83 -14.73 -13.56
CA GLU A 123 -19.66 -15.60 -14.42
C GLU A 123 -19.19 -17.05 -14.47
N ARG A 124 -17.88 -17.33 -14.25
CA ARG A 124 -17.29 -18.63 -14.55
C ARG A 124 -16.92 -19.46 -13.31
N SER A 125 -16.28 -18.86 -12.30
CA SER A 125 -15.61 -19.63 -11.24
C SER A 125 -15.67 -19.06 -9.84
N VAL A 126 -16.01 -17.78 -9.71
CA VAL A 126 -16.05 -17.07 -8.42
C VAL A 126 -17.44 -16.48 -8.21
N PRO A 127 -18.40 -17.22 -7.65
CA PRO A 127 -19.75 -16.69 -7.42
C PRO A 127 -19.69 -15.40 -6.58
N PRO A 128 -20.17 -14.24 -7.08
CA PRO A 128 -20.04 -12.97 -6.36
C PRO A 128 -20.78 -12.97 -5.01
N LYS A 129 -21.83 -13.79 -4.87
CA LYS A 129 -22.56 -13.98 -3.61
C LYS A 129 -21.74 -14.65 -2.50
N GLU A 130 -20.61 -15.28 -2.84
CA GLU A 130 -19.68 -15.92 -1.89
C GLU A 130 -18.49 -15.01 -1.56
N VAL A 131 -18.28 -13.91 -2.30
CA VAL A 131 -17.16 -12.99 -2.11
C VAL A 131 -17.49 -12.00 -0.99
N ALA A 132 -16.73 -12.08 0.11
CA ALA A 132 -16.87 -11.17 1.26
C ALA A 132 -16.32 -9.79 0.96
N ALA A 133 -15.13 -9.72 0.35
CA ALA A 133 -14.48 -8.48 0.04
C ALA A 133 -13.45 -8.60 -1.10
N ILE A 134 -13.15 -7.45 -1.70
CA ILE A 134 -11.97 -7.21 -2.54
C ILE A 134 -10.97 -6.41 -1.70
N LEU A 135 -9.73 -6.92 -1.56
CA LEU A 135 -8.63 -6.25 -0.86
C LEU A 135 -7.62 -5.75 -1.87
N VAL A 136 -7.33 -4.46 -1.84
CA VAL A 136 -6.41 -3.80 -2.79
C VAL A 136 -5.63 -2.68 -2.13
N GLU A 137 -4.38 -2.48 -2.56
CA GLU A 137 -3.59 -1.29 -2.26
C GLU A 137 -3.99 -0.18 -3.25
N PRO A 138 -4.43 1.03 -2.83
CA PRO A 138 -4.77 2.12 -3.76
C PRO A 138 -3.61 2.57 -4.63
N LEU A 139 -2.38 2.44 -4.14
CA LEU A 139 -1.12 2.48 -4.85
C LEU A 139 -0.34 1.24 -4.43
N GLN A 140 -0.05 0.34 -5.37
CA GLN A 140 0.59 -0.94 -5.03
C GLN A 140 2.06 -0.73 -4.66
N GLY A 141 2.47 -1.17 -3.47
CA GLY A 141 3.80 -0.98 -2.90
C GLY A 141 4.83 -1.98 -3.44
N GLU A 142 4.92 -3.15 -2.84
CA GLU A 142 5.93 -4.17 -3.15
C GLU A 142 5.86 -4.69 -4.59
N GLY A 143 4.73 -4.57 -5.27
CA GLY A 143 4.55 -4.93 -6.67
C GLY A 143 5.26 -4.01 -7.66
N GLY A 144 5.77 -2.84 -7.22
CA GLY A 144 6.54 -1.96 -8.09
C GLY A 144 6.18 -0.47 -8.01
N TYR A 145 5.55 -0.02 -6.94
CA TYR A 145 5.04 1.36 -6.81
C TYR A 145 4.12 1.74 -7.97
N LEU A 146 3.17 0.83 -8.24
CA LEU A 146 2.26 0.96 -9.37
C LEU A 146 1.10 1.88 -9.02
N LEU A 147 0.91 2.90 -9.85
CA LEU A 147 -0.29 3.73 -9.84
C LEU A 147 -1.37 3.00 -10.65
N PRO A 148 -2.59 2.84 -10.11
CA PRO A 148 -3.66 2.30 -10.92
C PRO A 148 -4.04 3.29 -12.02
N PRO A 149 -4.42 2.82 -13.22
CA PRO A 149 -4.97 3.69 -14.25
C PRO A 149 -6.21 4.44 -13.75
N PRO A 150 -6.45 5.68 -14.23
CA PRO A 150 -7.64 6.44 -13.88
C PRO A 150 -8.93 5.63 -14.12
N GLY A 151 -9.87 5.71 -13.21
CA GLY A 151 -11.14 4.97 -13.31
C GLY A 151 -11.11 3.54 -12.76
N PHE A 152 -9.95 2.96 -12.47
CA PHE A 152 -9.87 1.59 -11.92
C PHE A 152 -10.46 1.48 -10.51
N LEU A 153 -10.04 2.33 -9.57
CA LEU A 153 -10.58 2.30 -8.21
C LEU A 153 -12.06 2.66 -8.16
N PRO A 154 -12.55 3.69 -8.88
CA PRO A 154 -13.99 3.92 -9.03
C PRO A 154 -14.74 2.70 -9.59
N GLY A 155 -14.23 2.07 -10.64
CA GLY A 155 -14.82 0.86 -11.22
C GLY A 155 -14.84 -0.33 -10.27
N LEU A 156 -13.83 -0.49 -9.39
CA LEU A 156 -13.87 -1.49 -8.32
C LEU A 156 -14.95 -1.18 -7.29
N ARG A 157 -15.16 0.11 -6.97
CA ARG A 157 -16.22 0.52 -6.04
C ARG A 157 -17.58 0.20 -6.62
N GLU A 158 -17.83 0.55 -7.88
CA GLU A 158 -19.07 0.23 -8.60
C GLU A 158 -19.32 -1.29 -8.62
N LEU A 159 -18.32 -2.08 -8.97
CA LEU A 159 -18.41 -3.54 -8.99
C LEU A 159 -18.75 -4.12 -7.60
N CYS A 160 -18.13 -3.59 -6.55
CA CYS A 160 -18.42 -3.98 -5.17
C CYS A 160 -19.85 -3.64 -4.77
N ASP A 161 -20.32 -2.45 -5.13
CA ASP A 161 -21.69 -2.00 -4.83
C ASP A 161 -22.75 -2.84 -5.56
N GLU A 162 -22.53 -3.15 -6.83
CA GLU A 162 -23.41 -4.00 -7.64
C GLU A 162 -23.66 -5.38 -7.00
N HIS A 163 -22.61 -5.97 -6.41
CA HIS A 163 -22.69 -7.33 -5.86
C HIS A 163 -22.76 -7.39 -4.33
N GLY A 164 -22.81 -6.24 -3.65
CA GLY A 164 -22.77 -6.16 -2.19
C GLY A 164 -21.50 -6.78 -1.60
N ILE A 165 -20.37 -6.60 -2.29
CA ILE A 165 -19.02 -7.00 -1.87
C ILE A 165 -18.38 -5.83 -1.13
N LEU A 166 -17.66 -6.08 -0.05
CA LEU A 166 -16.95 -5.02 0.66
C LEU A 166 -15.65 -4.65 -0.07
N LEU A 167 -15.36 -3.35 -0.15
CA LEU A 167 -14.09 -2.85 -0.64
C LEU A 167 -13.16 -2.54 0.54
N ILE A 168 -12.00 -3.20 0.58
CA ILE A 168 -10.96 -2.98 1.59
C ILE A 168 -9.77 -2.31 0.93
N PHE A 169 -9.41 -1.11 1.39
CA PHE A 169 -8.16 -0.48 0.99
C PHE A 169 -7.06 -0.71 2.02
N ASP A 170 -5.96 -1.29 1.56
CA ASP A 170 -4.73 -1.39 2.33
C ASP A 170 -3.89 -0.12 2.16
N GLU A 171 -4.03 0.78 3.12
CA GLU A 171 -3.28 2.04 3.19
C GLU A 171 -2.08 1.95 4.16
N VAL A 172 -1.65 0.75 4.47
CA VAL A 172 -0.51 0.51 5.39
C VAL A 172 0.77 1.17 4.87
N GLN A 173 0.99 1.22 3.56
CA GLN A 173 2.15 1.88 2.98
C GLN A 173 1.83 3.25 2.36
N SER A 174 0.70 3.39 1.71
CA SER A 174 0.32 4.57 0.95
C SER A 174 -0.33 5.67 1.79
N GLY A 175 -0.86 5.33 2.97
CA GLY A 175 -1.56 6.26 3.85
C GLY A 175 -0.65 7.17 4.69
N VAL A 176 -1.28 7.94 5.56
CA VAL A 176 -0.64 8.83 6.55
C VAL A 176 0.31 9.83 5.87
N GLY A 177 -0.21 10.54 4.88
CA GLY A 177 0.49 11.65 4.20
C GLY A 177 1.48 11.22 3.11
N ARG A 178 1.78 9.92 2.95
CA ARG A 178 2.85 9.40 2.08
C ARG A 178 2.71 9.85 0.62
N THR A 179 1.50 9.90 0.09
CA THR A 179 1.22 10.26 -1.30
C THR A 179 0.86 11.72 -1.51
N GLY A 180 1.08 12.59 -0.51
CA GLY A 180 0.73 14.01 -0.56
C GLY A 180 -0.72 14.31 -0.17
N ARG A 181 -1.50 13.29 0.20
CA ARG A 181 -2.81 13.37 0.86
C ARG A 181 -2.81 12.50 2.09
N MET A 182 -3.76 12.69 3.00
CA MET A 182 -3.84 11.87 4.22
C MET A 182 -3.91 10.39 3.86
N PHE A 183 -4.73 10.02 2.85
CA PHE A 183 -4.84 8.67 2.32
C PHE A 183 -4.77 8.66 0.79
N ALA A 184 -4.18 7.61 0.21
CA ALA A 184 -4.01 7.53 -1.24
C ALA A 184 -5.34 7.42 -1.99
N CYS A 185 -6.36 6.79 -1.40
CA CYS A 185 -7.69 6.68 -2.01
C CYS A 185 -8.38 8.03 -2.25
N GLU A 186 -7.97 9.10 -1.55
CA GLU A 186 -8.50 10.46 -1.74
C GLU A 186 -8.12 11.05 -3.12
N HIS A 187 -7.07 10.51 -3.77
CA HIS A 187 -6.70 10.97 -5.12
C HIS A 187 -7.75 10.64 -6.17
N GLU A 188 -8.42 9.51 -6.01
CA GLU A 188 -9.48 9.04 -6.92
C GLU A 188 -10.89 9.33 -6.36
N GLY A 189 -10.99 9.88 -5.15
CA GLY A 189 -12.27 10.17 -4.49
C GLY A 189 -13.09 8.93 -4.12
N VAL A 190 -12.45 7.78 -3.93
CA VAL A 190 -13.12 6.51 -3.66
C VAL A 190 -13.16 6.21 -2.17
N ALA A 191 -14.35 5.98 -1.63
CA ALA A 191 -14.56 5.60 -0.24
C ALA A 191 -14.60 4.07 -0.09
N PRO A 192 -13.69 3.44 0.68
CA PRO A 192 -13.75 2.02 0.98
C PRO A 192 -14.80 1.72 2.07
N ASP A 193 -15.13 0.45 2.25
CA ASP A 193 -15.92 -0.01 3.41
C ASP A 193 -15.04 -0.23 4.64
N ILE A 194 -13.80 -0.66 4.41
CA ILE A 194 -12.80 -0.95 5.43
C ILE A 194 -11.44 -0.42 4.94
N MET A 195 -10.63 0.11 5.84
CA MET A 195 -9.27 0.58 5.59
C MET A 195 -8.32 0.00 6.63
N THR A 196 -7.12 -0.37 6.21
CA THR A 196 -6.04 -0.82 7.10
C THR A 196 -4.90 0.18 7.13
N LEU A 197 -4.38 0.46 8.31
CA LEU A 197 -3.33 1.45 8.57
C LEU A 197 -2.24 0.85 9.45
N ALA A 198 -0.99 1.25 9.25
CA ALA A 198 0.15 0.99 10.14
C ALA A 198 1.35 1.87 9.74
N LYS A 199 2.57 1.33 9.79
CA LYS A 199 3.84 1.98 9.35
C LYS A 199 3.92 3.45 9.75
N GLY A 200 3.64 4.37 8.82
CA GLY A 200 3.69 5.81 9.04
C GLY A 200 2.83 6.31 10.19
N LEU A 201 1.78 5.59 10.57
CA LEU A 201 0.90 5.96 11.68
C LEU A 201 1.67 6.12 13.01
N GLY A 202 2.61 5.19 13.29
CA GLY A 202 3.39 5.20 14.51
C GLY A 202 4.76 5.88 14.39
N SER A 203 5.16 6.29 13.19
CA SER A 203 6.46 6.93 12.90
C SER A 203 7.66 6.20 13.53
N GLY A 204 7.68 4.86 13.44
CA GLY A 204 8.72 3.99 14.01
C GLY A 204 8.26 3.15 15.20
N LEU A 205 7.16 3.49 15.87
CA LEU A 205 6.58 2.64 16.91
C LEU A 205 5.53 1.68 16.33
N PRO A 206 5.49 0.42 16.83
CA PRO A 206 4.53 -0.58 16.35
C PRO A 206 3.09 -0.18 16.70
N ILE A 207 2.31 0.13 15.67
CA ILE A 207 0.87 0.37 15.75
C ILE A 207 0.22 0.09 14.40
N GLY A 208 -1.03 -0.35 14.43
CA GLY A 208 -1.89 -0.47 13.28
C GLY A 208 -3.32 -0.16 13.65
N ALA A 209 -4.17 -0.01 12.66
CA ALA A 209 -5.59 0.18 12.85
C ALA A 209 -6.39 -0.45 11.71
N VAL A 210 -7.54 -0.99 12.06
CA VAL A 210 -8.64 -1.26 11.13
C VAL A 210 -9.66 -0.18 11.33
N VAL A 211 -10.02 0.52 10.27
CA VAL A 211 -11.09 1.51 10.27
C VAL A 211 -12.18 1.04 9.33
N ALA A 212 -13.41 1.05 9.77
CA ALA A 212 -14.53 0.63 8.95
C ALA A 212 -15.76 1.50 9.20
N LYS A 213 -16.69 1.48 8.25
CA LYS A 213 -18.02 2.04 8.43
C LYS A 213 -18.62 1.55 9.74
N ARG A 214 -19.15 2.47 10.54
CA ARG A 214 -19.72 2.14 11.86
C ARG A 214 -20.75 1.00 11.79
N ARG A 215 -21.61 0.99 10.78
CA ARG A 215 -22.61 -0.05 10.55
C ARG A 215 -22.02 -1.47 10.36
N LEU A 216 -20.75 -1.57 9.96
CA LEU A 216 -20.03 -2.84 9.85
C LEU A 216 -19.35 -3.19 11.17
N MET A 217 -18.52 -2.27 11.69
CA MET A 217 -17.71 -2.52 12.89
C MET A 217 -18.58 -2.82 14.12
N SER A 218 -19.71 -2.16 14.28
CA SER A 218 -20.65 -2.37 15.39
C SER A 218 -21.33 -3.74 15.40
N LYS A 219 -21.24 -4.52 14.32
CA LYS A 219 -21.73 -5.90 14.29
C LYS A 219 -20.82 -6.87 15.07
N TRP A 220 -19.56 -6.53 15.29
CA TRP A 220 -18.70 -7.35 16.14
C TRP A 220 -19.24 -7.39 17.58
N LYS A 221 -19.47 -8.59 18.05
CA LYS A 221 -19.84 -8.80 19.47
C LYS A 221 -18.60 -8.61 20.33
N ARG A 222 -18.79 -8.15 21.54
CA ARG A 222 -17.72 -8.04 22.52
C ARG A 222 -16.97 -9.37 22.63
N GLY A 223 -15.61 -9.33 22.57
CA GLY A 223 -14.77 -10.51 22.63
C GLY A 223 -14.59 -11.25 21.29
N ALA A 224 -15.27 -10.85 20.19
CA ALA A 224 -15.09 -11.50 18.89
C ALA A 224 -13.71 -11.25 18.28
N HIS A 225 -13.12 -10.10 18.58
CA HIS A 225 -11.77 -9.72 18.17
C HIS A 225 -11.09 -8.92 19.28
N GLY A 226 -9.77 -9.10 19.45
CA GLY A 226 -8.98 -8.44 20.48
C GLY A 226 -7.50 -8.72 20.30
N ASN A 227 -6.69 -7.96 21.00
CA ASN A 227 -5.25 -8.15 21.12
C ASN A 227 -4.77 -7.57 22.45
N THR A 228 -3.58 -7.98 22.90
CA THR A 228 -3.05 -7.56 24.21
C THR A 228 -2.49 -6.15 24.20
N TYR A 229 -1.77 -5.76 23.15
CA TYR A 229 -1.02 -4.49 23.11
C TYR A 229 -1.58 -3.43 22.16
N GLY A 230 -2.65 -3.73 21.43
CA GLY A 230 -3.29 -2.76 20.57
C GLY A 230 -3.82 -1.57 21.36
N GLY A 231 -3.45 -0.37 20.89
CA GLY A 231 -3.80 0.86 21.59
C GLY A 231 -2.94 1.14 22.82
N ASN A 232 -1.72 0.57 22.93
CA ASN A 232 -0.84 0.88 24.05
C ASN A 232 -0.50 2.38 24.12
N PRO A 233 -0.30 2.95 25.34
CA PRO A 233 -0.19 4.39 25.51
C PRO A 233 1.01 5.02 24.79
N ILE A 234 2.13 4.32 24.64
CA ILE A 234 3.34 4.84 24.01
C ILE A 234 3.10 4.97 22.50
N ALA A 235 2.62 3.91 21.84
CA ALA A 235 2.35 3.94 20.42
C ALA A 235 1.20 4.89 20.07
N CYS A 236 0.16 4.98 20.92
CA CYS A 236 -0.93 5.95 20.73
C CYS A 236 -0.45 7.41 20.87
N ALA A 237 0.46 7.70 21.81
CA ALA A 237 1.03 9.03 21.94
C ALA A 237 1.85 9.42 20.70
N ALA A 238 2.69 8.50 20.21
CA ALA A 238 3.46 8.69 18.97
C ALA A 238 2.54 8.89 17.76
N ALA A 239 1.50 8.07 17.61
CA ALA A 239 0.56 8.19 16.50
C ALA A 239 -0.20 9.52 16.53
N ASN A 240 -0.65 10.00 17.69
CA ASN A 240 -1.29 11.31 17.80
C ASN A 240 -0.34 12.44 17.38
N ALA A 241 0.92 12.43 17.87
CA ALA A 241 1.93 13.41 17.49
C ALA A 241 2.28 13.33 15.98
N THR A 242 2.36 12.13 15.43
CA THR A 242 2.56 11.93 14.00
C THR A 242 1.43 12.54 13.18
N LEU A 243 0.19 12.28 13.55
CA LEU A 243 -0.97 12.85 12.86
C LEU A 243 -1.02 14.37 12.95
N ASP A 244 -0.62 14.97 14.09
CA ASP A 244 -0.49 16.44 14.22
C ASP A 244 0.45 17.01 13.15
N LEU A 245 1.61 16.39 12.97
CA LEU A 245 2.62 16.82 12.01
C LEU A 245 2.18 16.55 10.54
N VAL A 246 1.53 15.42 10.30
CA VAL A 246 1.05 15.05 8.95
C VAL A 246 -0.06 15.98 8.50
N GLU A 247 -1.06 16.24 9.35
CA GLU A 247 -2.18 17.15 9.04
C GLU A 247 -1.72 18.59 8.84
N SER A 248 -0.81 19.08 9.71
CA SER A 248 -0.38 20.49 9.69
C SER A 248 0.69 20.81 8.65
N ARG A 249 1.53 19.82 8.25
CA ARG A 249 2.74 20.11 7.47
C ARG A 249 3.13 19.01 6.48
N TYR A 250 3.29 17.77 6.92
CA TYR A 250 4.04 16.79 6.15
C TYR A 250 3.29 16.18 4.97
N SER A 251 1.97 16.21 4.97
CA SER A 251 1.19 15.81 3.79
C SER A 251 1.42 16.79 2.63
N ALA A 252 1.39 18.10 2.89
CA ALA A 252 1.68 19.13 1.89
C ALA A 252 3.14 19.05 1.42
N ASN A 253 4.10 18.91 2.36
CA ASN A 253 5.51 18.73 2.01
C ASN A 253 5.74 17.50 1.12
N ALA A 254 5.07 16.38 1.42
CA ALA A 254 5.19 15.18 0.59
C ALA A 254 4.65 15.40 -0.84
N ALA A 255 3.62 16.22 -1.02
CA ALA A 255 3.13 16.58 -2.35
C ALA A 255 4.18 17.41 -3.10
N GLU A 256 4.62 18.52 -2.52
CA GLU A 256 5.55 19.47 -3.14
C GLU A 256 6.92 18.84 -3.44
N VAL A 257 7.56 18.26 -2.43
CA VAL A 257 8.89 17.64 -2.58
C VAL A 257 8.80 16.38 -3.47
N GLY A 258 7.66 15.69 -3.45
CA GLY A 258 7.42 14.55 -4.32
C GLY A 258 7.36 14.92 -5.81
N GLU A 259 6.71 16.03 -6.17
CA GLU A 259 6.71 16.57 -7.53
C GLU A 259 8.13 16.93 -7.97
N HIS A 260 8.86 17.69 -7.15
CA HIS A 260 10.27 18.00 -7.40
C HIS A 260 11.09 16.74 -7.64
N PHE A 261 10.95 15.72 -6.80
CA PHE A 261 11.71 14.47 -6.92
C PHE A 261 11.37 13.72 -8.22
N VAL A 262 10.11 13.60 -8.57
CA VAL A 262 9.68 12.97 -9.85
C VAL A 262 10.28 13.71 -11.05
N ASP A 263 10.29 15.05 -11.03
CA ASP A 263 10.86 15.85 -12.11
C ASP A 263 12.39 15.66 -12.22
N ARG A 264 13.10 15.56 -11.10
CA ARG A 264 14.55 15.27 -11.07
C ARG A 264 14.82 13.86 -11.62
N LEU A 265 14.05 12.85 -11.24
CA LEU A 265 14.18 11.49 -11.77
C LEU A 265 13.85 11.40 -13.26
N ARG A 266 12.82 12.10 -13.71
CA ARG A 266 12.50 12.20 -15.15
C ARG A 266 13.57 12.93 -15.95
N ALA A 267 14.21 13.93 -15.35
CA ALA A 267 15.37 14.57 -15.97
C ALA A 267 16.56 13.59 -16.10
N LEU A 268 16.82 12.81 -15.04
CA LEU A 268 17.83 11.75 -15.07
C LEU A 268 17.53 10.70 -16.14
N ALA A 269 16.28 10.29 -16.30
CA ALA A 269 15.87 9.30 -17.30
C ALA A 269 16.18 9.73 -18.75
N ARG A 270 16.34 11.02 -19.03
CA ARG A 270 16.75 11.49 -20.38
C ARG A 270 18.23 11.25 -20.67
N ASP A 271 19.04 11.10 -19.62
CA ASP A 271 20.48 10.88 -19.74
C ASP A 271 20.84 9.38 -19.78
N TYR A 272 19.88 8.49 -19.39
CA TYR A 272 20.14 7.06 -19.18
C TYR A 272 19.01 6.20 -19.79
N ASP A 273 19.30 5.55 -20.93
CA ASP A 273 18.34 4.68 -21.64
C ASP A 273 17.90 3.46 -20.82
N CYS A 274 18.64 3.10 -19.76
CA CYS A 274 18.26 2.01 -18.86
C CYS A 274 17.18 2.40 -17.84
N ILE A 275 16.75 3.66 -17.80
CA ILE A 275 15.60 4.10 -16.99
C ILE A 275 14.37 4.07 -17.87
N GLY A 276 13.43 3.16 -17.59
CA GLY A 276 12.19 3.01 -18.33
C GLY A 276 11.13 4.00 -17.87
N GLU A 277 10.42 3.68 -16.79
CA GLU A 277 9.34 4.51 -16.28
C GLU A 277 9.69 5.12 -14.92
N VAL A 278 9.39 6.40 -14.74
CA VAL A 278 9.36 7.07 -13.43
C VAL A 278 7.91 7.39 -13.09
N ARG A 279 7.41 6.82 -12.01
CA ARG A 279 6.03 6.91 -11.54
C ARG A 279 5.95 7.11 -10.04
N GLY A 280 4.84 7.60 -9.54
CA GLY A 280 4.61 7.78 -8.12
C GLY A 280 3.70 8.94 -7.79
N ARG A 281 3.36 9.08 -6.50
CA ARG A 281 2.65 10.24 -5.95
C ARG A 281 3.24 10.63 -4.60
N GLY A 282 3.42 11.93 -4.35
CA GLY A 282 4.09 12.42 -3.17
C GLY A 282 5.48 11.79 -3.03
N LEU A 283 5.81 11.34 -1.84
CA LEU A 283 7.08 10.67 -1.54
C LEU A 283 6.98 9.13 -1.58
N MET A 284 6.19 8.60 -2.51
CA MET A 284 6.10 7.18 -2.85
C MET A 284 6.37 7.01 -4.35
N ILE A 285 7.66 6.88 -4.73
CA ILE A 285 8.14 6.99 -6.12
C ILE A 285 8.89 5.73 -6.52
N GLY A 286 8.60 5.21 -7.73
CA GLY A 286 9.29 4.10 -8.36
C GLY A 286 9.99 4.53 -9.66
N MET A 287 11.18 4.00 -9.88
CA MET A 287 11.96 4.15 -11.11
C MET A 287 12.29 2.75 -11.62
N GLU A 288 11.84 2.42 -12.81
CA GLU A 288 12.05 1.10 -13.38
C GLU A 288 13.34 1.03 -14.19
N ILE A 289 14.14 -0.02 -13.96
CA ILE A 289 15.40 -0.26 -14.67
C ILE A 289 15.16 -1.31 -15.73
N VAL A 290 15.56 -0.99 -16.98
CA VAL A 290 15.24 -1.78 -18.18
C VAL A 290 16.49 -2.09 -19.01
N GLU A 291 16.42 -3.21 -19.72
CA GLU A 291 17.34 -3.54 -20.82
C GLU A 291 16.99 -2.71 -22.07
N ALA A 292 17.85 -2.77 -23.08
CA ALA A 292 17.65 -2.05 -24.34
C ALA A 292 16.35 -2.44 -25.10
N ASP A 293 15.84 -3.64 -24.87
CA ASP A 293 14.56 -4.11 -25.42
C ASP A 293 13.34 -3.76 -24.54
N GLY A 294 13.55 -3.00 -23.45
CA GLY A 294 12.52 -2.62 -22.50
C GLY A 294 12.17 -3.71 -21.46
N SER A 295 12.79 -4.88 -21.52
CA SER A 295 12.61 -5.92 -20.49
C SER A 295 13.24 -5.52 -19.14
N PRO A 296 12.85 -6.14 -18.01
CA PRO A 296 13.40 -5.82 -16.70
C PRO A 296 14.90 -6.13 -16.56
N ALA A 297 15.75 -5.13 -16.32
CA ALA A 297 17.20 -5.25 -16.13
C ALA A 297 17.56 -5.61 -14.68
N ARG A 298 17.30 -6.84 -14.26
CA ARG A 298 17.52 -7.28 -12.86
C ARG A 298 18.97 -7.17 -12.40
N GLY A 299 19.92 -7.53 -13.26
CA GLY A 299 21.36 -7.45 -12.91
C GLY A 299 21.81 -6.03 -12.66
N LEU A 300 21.44 -5.09 -13.54
CA LEU A 300 21.75 -3.68 -13.38
C LEU A 300 21.04 -3.07 -12.16
N TRP A 301 19.79 -3.45 -11.93
CA TRP A 301 19.03 -3.03 -10.77
C TRP A 301 19.66 -3.43 -9.43
N ASP A 302 20.12 -4.70 -9.30
CA ASP A 302 20.81 -5.18 -8.10
C ASP A 302 22.16 -4.46 -7.91
N ALA A 303 22.91 -4.26 -9.00
CA ALA A 303 24.15 -3.51 -8.97
C ALA A 303 23.93 -2.06 -8.54
N LEU A 304 22.92 -1.38 -9.09
CA LEU A 304 22.56 0.01 -8.74
C LEU A 304 22.25 0.15 -7.24
N VAL A 305 21.38 -0.69 -6.68
CA VAL A 305 21.03 -0.64 -5.26
C VAL A 305 22.26 -0.88 -4.38
N THR A 306 23.13 -1.81 -4.77
CA THR A 306 24.37 -2.09 -4.07
C THR A 306 25.35 -0.91 -4.13
N ARG A 307 25.53 -0.30 -5.31
CA ARG A 307 26.41 0.88 -5.47
C ARG A 307 25.88 2.09 -4.72
N ALA A 308 24.56 2.34 -4.79
CA ALA A 308 23.93 3.41 -4.01
C ALA A 308 24.23 3.28 -2.51
N PHE A 309 24.13 2.06 -1.96
CA PHE A 309 24.48 1.81 -0.56
C PHE A 309 25.95 2.17 -0.25
N HIS A 310 26.90 1.75 -1.08
CA HIS A 310 28.32 2.08 -0.89
C HIS A 310 28.61 3.58 -1.02
N ASN A 311 27.80 4.29 -1.81
CA ASN A 311 27.93 5.74 -1.99
C ASN A 311 27.16 6.55 -0.92
N GLY A 312 26.54 5.88 0.07
CA GLY A 312 25.83 6.54 1.18
C GLY A 312 24.34 6.79 0.94
N LEU A 313 23.75 6.26 -0.14
CA LEU A 313 22.33 6.38 -0.43
C LEU A 313 21.60 5.04 -0.20
N LEU A 314 20.72 5.00 0.78
CA LEU A 314 19.91 3.82 1.06
C LEU A 314 18.72 3.74 0.10
N LEU A 315 18.75 2.77 -0.78
CA LEU A 315 17.65 2.45 -1.69
C LEU A 315 17.11 1.05 -1.43
N LEU A 316 15.86 0.83 -1.79
CA LEU A 316 15.23 -0.47 -1.73
C LEU A 316 14.64 -0.84 -3.09
N SER A 317 14.50 -2.13 -3.29
CA SER A 317 13.95 -2.74 -4.49
C SER A 317 12.49 -3.15 -4.30
N CYS A 318 11.69 -3.08 -5.37
CA CYS A 318 10.34 -3.65 -5.45
C CYS A 318 10.01 -4.07 -6.88
N GLY A 319 8.89 -4.77 -7.06
CA GLY A 319 8.51 -5.29 -8.38
C GLY A 319 9.56 -6.21 -8.99
N THR A 320 9.73 -6.14 -10.30
CA THR A 320 10.67 -6.94 -11.09
C THR A 320 12.04 -6.28 -11.25
N SER A 321 12.08 -4.96 -11.39
CA SER A 321 13.29 -4.14 -11.58
C SER A 321 13.07 -2.68 -11.19
N THR A 322 12.19 -2.41 -10.22
CA THR A 322 11.89 -1.05 -9.77
C THR A 322 12.72 -0.69 -8.55
N VAL A 323 13.45 0.42 -8.62
CA VAL A 323 14.03 1.11 -7.46
C VAL A 323 12.94 1.97 -6.84
N ARG A 324 12.75 1.86 -5.52
CA ARG A 324 11.76 2.66 -4.80
C ARG A 324 12.41 3.74 -3.95
N PHE A 325 11.84 4.94 -4.04
CA PHE A 325 12.22 6.10 -3.25
C PHE A 325 11.10 6.40 -2.25
N MET A 326 11.44 6.35 -0.97
CA MET A 326 10.49 6.56 0.12
C MET A 326 11.21 7.29 1.27
N PRO A 327 11.67 8.53 1.05
CA PRO A 327 12.35 9.31 2.09
C PRO A 327 11.38 9.66 3.22
N PRO A 328 11.87 10.17 4.37
CA PRO A 328 11.03 10.74 5.41
C PRO A 328 10.08 11.81 4.83
N LEU A 329 8.87 11.93 5.39
CA LEU A 329 7.92 12.98 4.95
C LEU A 329 8.45 14.40 5.19
N SER A 330 9.47 14.54 6.03
CA SER A 330 10.15 15.80 6.33
C SER A 330 11.29 16.15 5.35
N ALA A 331 11.57 15.28 4.36
CA ALA A 331 12.63 15.53 3.39
C ALA A 331 12.41 16.87 2.67
N SER A 332 13.50 17.58 2.42
CA SER A 332 13.53 18.83 1.68
C SER A 332 13.94 18.62 0.22
N ALA A 333 13.65 19.59 -0.64
CA ALA A 333 14.10 19.60 -2.02
C ALA A 333 15.65 19.55 -2.13
N GLY A 334 16.36 20.22 -1.21
CA GLY A 334 17.82 20.19 -1.16
C GLY A 334 18.39 18.80 -0.86
N GLU A 335 17.78 18.06 0.07
CA GLU A 335 18.16 16.66 0.35
C GLU A 335 17.85 15.75 -0.84
N VAL A 336 16.77 16.01 -1.58
CA VAL A 336 16.48 15.30 -2.83
C VAL A 336 17.58 15.58 -3.87
N ASP A 337 17.98 16.83 -4.06
CA ASP A 337 19.03 17.20 -5.03
C ASP A 337 20.40 16.57 -4.66
N GLU A 338 20.72 16.50 -3.38
CA GLU A 338 21.92 15.79 -2.89
C GLU A 338 21.82 14.29 -3.20
N ALA A 339 20.69 13.64 -2.89
CA ALA A 339 20.44 12.23 -3.18
C ALA A 339 20.55 11.90 -4.68
N MET A 340 20.12 12.83 -5.56
CA MET A 340 20.27 12.69 -7.02
C MET A 340 21.74 12.63 -7.45
N GLY A 341 22.65 13.33 -6.75
CA GLY A 341 24.10 13.24 -6.98
C GLY A 341 24.63 11.84 -6.69
N TYR A 342 24.28 11.28 -5.54
CA TYR A 342 24.65 9.91 -5.17
C TYR A 342 24.04 8.86 -6.10
N LEU A 343 22.77 9.06 -6.51
CA LEU A 343 22.10 8.16 -7.44
C LEU A 343 22.77 8.13 -8.81
N ARG A 344 23.18 9.29 -9.35
CA ARG A 344 23.88 9.40 -10.63
C ARG A 344 25.22 8.67 -10.56
N ALA A 345 26.03 8.91 -9.53
CA ALA A 345 27.32 8.23 -9.35
C ALA A 345 27.13 6.70 -9.26
N ALA A 346 26.14 6.24 -8.49
CA ALA A 346 25.85 4.81 -8.36
C ALA A 346 25.42 4.17 -9.69
N LEU A 347 24.67 4.90 -10.51
CA LEU A 347 24.19 4.44 -11.82
C LEU A 347 25.37 4.33 -12.81
N ASP A 348 26.28 5.33 -12.84
CA ASP A 348 27.49 5.30 -13.69
C ASP A 348 28.39 4.12 -13.33
N GLU A 349 28.61 3.87 -12.03
CA GLU A 349 29.40 2.72 -11.55
C GLU A 349 28.74 1.38 -11.92
N ALA A 350 27.41 1.25 -11.73
CA ALA A 350 26.69 0.03 -12.05
C ALA A 350 26.74 -0.27 -13.56
N LEU A 351 26.60 0.75 -14.41
CA LEU A 351 26.71 0.62 -15.85
C LEU A 351 28.14 0.26 -16.31
N ALA A 352 29.16 0.82 -15.67
CA ALA A 352 30.54 0.47 -15.96
C ALA A 352 30.82 -1.01 -15.64
N MET A 353 30.29 -1.53 -14.55
CA MET A 353 30.40 -2.94 -14.18
C MET A 353 29.64 -3.89 -15.13
N ALA A 354 28.51 -3.48 -15.66
CA ALA A 354 27.74 -4.29 -16.59
C ALA A 354 28.39 -4.40 -17.98
N ARG A 355 29.32 -3.49 -18.30
CA ARG A 355 30.10 -3.49 -19.55
C ARG A 355 31.44 -4.24 -19.46
N ALA A 356 31.97 -4.51 -18.27
CA ALA A 356 33.22 -5.21 -18.00
C ALA A 356 32.99 -6.72 -17.88
#